data_b1a60dc95fb14364dac3f34179b80207
#
_entry.id   b1a60dc95fb14364dac3f34179b80207
#
_cell.length_a   1.000
_cell.length_b   1.000
_cell.length_c   1.000
_cell.angle_alpha   90.00
_cell.angle_beta   90.00
_cell.angle_gamma   90.00
#
_symmetry.space_group_name_H-M   'P 1'
#
loop_
_entity.id
_entity.type
_entity.pdbx_description
1 polymer ?
#
loop_
_entity_poly.entity_id
_entity_poly.type
_entity_poly.pdbx_seq_one_letter_code
_entity_poly.pdbx_strand_id
1 'polypeptide(L)'
;MGAIVDQTDKMVDKTSNYVDDVTDYLGDATKDLSKEAKRIHKDVVETVKEGVAEAETATKKAVIKVTNRKLELPARLKHTPERIVEHTGFTLSFNREHNNPNWAAWELTADEVKGTLPRANDFEPDPKLPENHQVTHADYTRSGYDRGHMLPAADMKWDSKAMNDCFYMSNICPQTHALNAGGWETLESACRRWAKQEGSVYIVCGPVYKGTKHKTIGKDLKIT
;
A
#
# COMPACT_ATOMS: atom_id res chain seq x y z
N MET A 1 2.67 -6.70 -4.46
CA MET A 1 2.52 -7.81 -3.50
C MET A 1 2.15 -9.13 -4.17
N GLY A 2 1.15 -9.18 -5.04
CA GLY A 2 0.76 -10.40 -5.74
C GLY A 2 1.89 -11.12 -6.47
N ALA A 3 2.79 -10.38 -7.11
CA ALA A 3 3.90 -10.96 -7.88
C ALA A 3 4.96 -11.66 -7.00
N ILE A 4 5.24 -11.14 -5.80
CA ILE A 4 6.22 -11.76 -4.88
C ILE A 4 5.61 -13.05 -4.28
N VAL A 5 4.33 -13.01 -3.90
CA VAL A 5 3.62 -14.20 -3.37
C VAL A 5 3.53 -15.27 -4.47
N ASP A 6 3.13 -14.90 -5.69
CA ASP A 6 3.04 -15.82 -6.82
C ASP A 6 4.39 -16.46 -7.21
N GLN A 7 5.49 -15.69 -7.16
CA GLN A 7 6.85 -16.24 -7.37
C GLN A 7 7.28 -17.19 -6.25
N THR A 8 6.91 -16.87 -5.01
CA THR A 8 7.27 -17.71 -3.85
C THR A 8 6.49 -19.01 -3.86
N ASP A 9 5.19 -18.98 -4.16
CA ASP A 9 4.36 -20.17 -4.29
C ASP A 9 4.88 -21.06 -5.43
N LYS A 10 5.26 -20.51 -6.58
CA LYS A 10 5.89 -21.25 -7.69
C LYS A 10 7.25 -21.84 -7.33
N MET A 11 8.04 -21.18 -6.47
CA MET A 11 9.30 -21.76 -5.98
C MET A 11 9.06 -22.90 -5.00
N VAL A 12 8.09 -22.77 -4.11
CA VAL A 12 7.69 -23.81 -3.16
C VAL A 12 7.19 -25.03 -3.91
N ASP A 13 6.28 -24.86 -4.88
CA ASP A 13 5.75 -25.94 -5.74
C ASP A 13 6.87 -26.65 -6.51
N LYS A 14 7.82 -25.90 -7.10
CA LYS A 14 8.97 -26.50 -7.80
C LYS A 14 9.87 -27.32 -6.87
N THR A 15 10.09 -26.84 -5.64
CA THR A 15 10.93 -27.54 -4.65
C THR A 15 10.25 -28.81 -4.18
N SER A 16 8.93 -28.79 -3.94
CA SER A 16 8.14 -29.96 -3.58
C SER A 16 8.17 -31.02 -4.69
N ASN A 17 7.91 -30.62 -5.94
CA ASN A 17 7.96 -31.53 -7.10
C ASN A 17 9.35 -32.17 -7.27
N TYR A 18 10.43 -31.38 -7.09
CA TYR A 18 11.80 -31.91 -7.18
C TYR A 18 12.09 -32.94 -6.11
N VAL A 19 11.60 -32.75 -4.89
CA VAL A 19 11.75 -33.73 -3.77
C VAL A 19 10.98 -34.99 -4.07
N ASP A 20 9.78 -34.91 -4.63
CA ASP A 20 8.98 -36.07 -5.01
C ASP A 20 9.67 -36.86 -6.13
N ASP A 21 10.18 -36.19 -7.18
CA ASP A 21 10.95 -36.80 -8.27
C ASP A 21 12.22 -37.50 -7.76
N VAL A 22 12.98 -36.90 -6.86
CA VAL A 22 14.19 -37.50 -6.23
C VAL A 22 13.79 -38.70 -5.36
N THR A 23 12.67 -38.59 -4.65
CA THR A 23 12.17 -39.68 -3.77
C THR A 23 11.75 -40.88 -4.61
N ASP A 24 11.06 -40.69 -5.73
CA ASP A 24 10.65 -41.75 -6.64
C ASP A 24 11.85 -42.41 -7.34
N TYR A 25 12.83 -41.60 -7.78
CA TYR A 25 14.07 -42.12 -8.37
C TYR A 25 14.88 -42.97 -7.35
N LEU A 26 15.01 -42.51 -6.12
CA LEU A 26 15.69 -43.27 -5.07
C LEU A 26 14.89 -44.53 -4.69
N GLY A 27 13.55 -44.48 -4.70
CA GLY A 27 12.67 -45.61 -4.48
C GLY A 27 12.87 -46.70 -5.54
N ASP A 28 12.98 -46.36 -6.82
CA ASP A 28 13.26 -47.29 -7.88
C ASP A 28 14.66 -47.89 -7.80
N ALA A 29 15.67 -47.07 -7.49
CA ALA A 29 17.07 -47.53 -7.35
C ALA A 29 17.29 -48.50 -6.17
N THR A 30 16.37 -48.56 -5.21
CA THR A 30 16.51 -49.37 -3.99
C THR A 30 15.69 -50.65 -4.02
N LYS A 31 15.01 -50.97 -5.10
CA LYS A 31 14.14 -52.18 -5.19
C LYS A 31 14.86 -53.50 -4.87
N ASP A 32 16.14 -53.61 -5.25
CA ASP A 32 16.95 -54.81 -5.08
C ASP A 32 17.92 -54.77 -3.89
N LEU A 33 17.84 -53.72 -3.02
CA LEU A 33 18.74 -53.56 -1.88
C LEU A 33 18.33 -54.39 -0.68
N SER A 34 19.32 -54.65 0.19
CA SER A 34 19.12 -55.33 1.48
C SER A 34 18.12 -54.61 2.40
N LYS A 35 17.57 -55.31 3.35
CA LYS A 35 16.60 -54.75 4.32
C LYS A 35 17.13 -53.54 5.09
N GLU A 36 18.44 -53.53 5.36
CA GLU A 36 19.16 -52.43 6.02
C GLU A 36 19.24 -51.18 5.12
N ALA A 37 19.58 -51.34 3.85
CA ALA A 37 19.64 -50.28 2.88
C ALA A 37 18.26 -49.62 2.64
N LYS A 38 17.18 -50.41 2.65
CA LYS A 38 15.79 -49.91 2.57
C LYS A 38 15.41 -49.06 3.79
N ARG A 39 15.92 -49.43 4.96
CA ARG A 39 15.69 -48.66 6.19
C ARG A 39 16.41 -47.33 6.14
N ILE A 40 17.70 -47.34 5.79
CA ILE A 40 18.50 -46.11 5.62
C ILE A 40 17.87 -45.18 4.58
N HIS A 41 17.43 -45.75 3.45
CA HIS A 41 16.75 -44.96 2.43
C HIS A 41 15.49 -44.26 2.98
N LYS A 42 14.64 -44.99 3.71
CA LYS A 42 13.42 -44.44 4.31
C LYS A 42 13.76 -43.28 5.28
N ASP A 43 14.77 -43.50 6.15
CA ASP A 43 15.19 -42.50 7.13
C ASP A 43 15.73 -41.23 6.45
N VAL A 44 16.50 -41.38 5.36
CA VAL A 44 17.00 -40.26 4.55
C VAL A 44 15.85 -39.48 3.86
N VAL A 45 14.91 -40.21 3.28
CA VAL A 45 13.75 -39.58 2.60
C VAL A 45 12.90 -38.80 3.62
N GLU A 46 12.66 -39.38 4.80
CA GLU A 46 11.89 -38.74 5.87
C GLU A 46 12.60 -37.46 6.38
N THR A 47 13.92 -37.51 6.58
CA THR A 47 14.72 -36.36 6.99
C THR A 47 14.71 -35.24 5.93
N VAL A 48 14.80 -35.60 4.65
CA VAL A 48 14.72 -34.62 3.54
C VAL A 48 13.34 -33.95 3.48
N LYS A 49 12.26 -34.73 3.63
CA LYS A 49 10.89 -34.19 3.64
C LYS A 49 10.65 -33.24 4.82
N GLU A 50 11.14 -33.59 6.01
CA GLU A 50 11.04 -32.73 7.18
C GLU A 50 11.82 -31.41 6.96
N GLY A 51 13.06 -31.49 6.43
CA GLY A 51 13.88 -30.31 6.15
C GLY A 51 13.24 -29.38 5.11
N VAL A 52 12.59 -29.96 4.07
CA VAL A 52 11.84 -29.17 3.07
C VAL A 52 10.61 -28.51 3.69
N ALA A 53 9.83 -29.22 4.50
CA ALA A 53 8.67 -28.65 5.17
C ALA A 53 9.03 -27.52 6.14
N GLU A 54 10.16 -27.64 6.84
CA GLU A 54 10.70 -26.54 7.68
C GLU A 54 11.10 -25.33 6.84
N ALA A 55 11.79 -25.55 5.70
CA ALA A 55 12.20 -24.49 4.80
C ALA A 55 10.99 -23.77 4.16
N GLU A 56 9.97 -24.51 3.76
CA GLU A 56 8.71 -23.95 3.26
C GLU A 56 7.99 -23.11 4.32
N THR A 57 7.94 -23.61 5.55
CA THR A 57 7.33 -22.92 6.68
C THR A 57 8.09 -21.63 7.00
N ALA A 58 9.43 -21.66 7.00
CA ALA A 58 10.27 -20.49 7.20
C ALA A 58 10.07 -19.47 6.08
N THR A 59 10.00 -19.93 4.82
CA THR A 59 9.73 -19.07 3.65
C THR A 59 8.35 -18.44 3.74
N LYS A 60 7.30 -19.20 4.03
CA LYS A 60 5.94 -18.67 4.24
C LYS A 60 5.90 -17.63 5.36
N LYS A 61 6.57 -17.88 6.50
CA LYS A 61 6.68 -16.90 7.60
C LYS A 61 7.42 -15.63 7.17
N ALA A 62 8.49 -15.75 6.41
CA ALA A 62 9.24 -14.60 5.89
C ALA A 62 8.39 -13.77 4.91
N VAL A 63 7.65 -14.42 4.01
CA VAL A 63 6.72 -13.77 3.08
C VAL A 63 5.62 -13.05 3.85
N ILE A 64 4.96 -13.71 4.81
CA ILE A 64 3.94 -13.08 5.65
C ILE A 64 4.50 -11.88 6.39
N LYS A 65 5.73 -11.95 6.91
CA LYS A 65 6.39 -10.83 7.58
C LYS A 65 6.67 -9.65 6.64
N VAL A 66 7.04 -9.92 5.39
CA VAL A 66 7.25 -8.89 4.36
C VAL A 66 5.93 -8.30 3.89
N THR A 67 4.92 -9.16 3.63
CA THR A 67 3.60 -8.73 3.14
C THR A 67 2.79 -7.96 4.18
N ASN A 68 3.02 -8.20 5.48
CA ASN A 68 2.40 -7.43 6.56
C ASN A 68 3.12 -6.11 6.86
N ARG A 69 4.25 -5.80 6.20
CA ARG A 69 4.86 -4.48 6.30
C ARG A 69 4.12 -3.53 5.38
N LYS A 70 3.61 -2.46 5.94
CA LYS A 70 3.10 -1.32 5.18
C LYS A 70 4.29 -0.57 4.58
N LEU A 71 4.76 -1.05 3.42
CA LEU A 71 5.98 -0.55 2.76
C LEU A 71 5.81 0.88 2.24
N GLU A 72 4.56 1.31 2.05
CA GLU A 72 4.19 2.67 1.66
C GLU A 72 4.43 3.70 2.77
N LEU A 73 4.48 3.27 4.04
CA LEU A 73 4.55 4.23 5.15
C LEU A 73 5.96 4.82 5.29
N PRO A 74 6.08 6.16 5.25
CA PRO A 74 7.35 6.83 5.52
C PRO A 74 7.73 6.73 7.00
N ALA A 75 9.00 7.00 7.30
CA ALA A 75 9.45 7.16 8.67
C ALA A 75 8.74 8.34 9.33
N ARG A 76 8.54 8.28 10.65
CA ARG A 76 7.94 9.37 11.41
C ARG A 76 8.69 10.68 11.21
N LEU A 77 7.92 11.75 11.06
CA LEU A 77 8.47 13.08 10.95
C LEU A 77 9.02 13.52 12.32
N LYS A 78 10.23 14.06 12.32
CA LYS A 78 10.84 14.66 13.53
C LYS A 78 10.40 16.12 13.64
N HIS A 79 10.01 16.54 14.84
CA HIS A 79 9.66 17.94 15.14
C HIS A 79 8.46 18.49 14.34
N THR A 80 7.58 17.63 13.85
CA THR A 80 6.36 18.02 13.14
C THR A 80 5.16 17.39 13.84
N PRO A 81 4.09 18.14 14.13
CA PRO A 81 2.85 17.56 14.66
C PRO A 81 2.32 16.50 13.70
N GLU A 82 2.08 15.31 14.24
CA GLU A 82 1.70 14.16 13.44
C GLU A 82 0.57 13.37 14.10
N ARG A 83 -0.56 13.25 13.41
CA ARG A 83 -1.63 12.31 13.71
C ARG A 83 -1.82 11.36 12.56
N ILE A 84 -1.47 10.11 12.77
CA ILE A 84 -1.69 9.05 11.77
C ILE A 84 -3.17 8.70 11.74
N VAL A 85 -3.73 8.69 10.53
CA VAL A 85 -5.11 8.32 10.24
C VAL A 85 -5.10 7.27 9.13
N GLU A 86 -5.65 6.10 9.43
CA GLU A 86 -5.77 5.01 8.46
C GLU A 86 -7.16 5.02 7.85
N HIS A 87 -7.23 4.96 6.52
CA HIS A 87 -8.44 4.85 5.73
C HIS A 87 -8.41 3.58 4.86
N THR A 88 -9.49 3.32 4.15
CA THR A 88 -9.54 2.22 3.20
C THR A 88 -8.62 2.54 2.02
N GLY A 89 -7.61 1.70 1.82
CA GLY A 89 -6.64 1.86 0.73
C GLY A 89 -5.51 2.85 0.97
N PHE A 90 -5.51 3.64 2.06
CA PHE A 90 -4.41 4.58 2.32
C PHE A 90 -4.27 4.95 3.80
N THR A 91 -3.12 5.53 4.11
CA THR A 91 -2.82 6.13 5.41
C THR A 91 -2.35 7.57 5.19
N LEU A 92 -2.73 8.47 6.06
CA LEU A 92 -2.22 9.84 6.06
C LEU A 92 -1.69 10.25 7.44
N SER A 93 -0.78 11.23 7.45
CA SER A 93 -0.35 11.95 8.63
C SER A 93 -0.96 13.34 8.61
N PHE A 94 -1.84 13.65 9.55
CA PHE A 94 -2.50 14.94 9.64
C PHE A 94 -1.75 15.90 10.57
N ASN A 95 -1.56 17.12 10.10
CA ASN A 95 -0.94 18.22 10.85
C ASN A 95 -2.01 19.14 11.44
N ARG A 96 -2.13 19.16 12.76
CA ARG A 96 -3.14 19.98 13.46
C ARG A 96 -2.82 21.47 13.47
N GLU A 97 -1.57 21.88 13.27
CA GLU A 97 -1.19 23.28 13.21
C GLU A 97 -1.52 23.92 11.86
N HIS A 98 -1.42 23.11 10.79
CA HIS A 98 -1.71 23.55 9.44
C HIS A 98 -3.11 23.15 8.94
N ASN A 99 -3.81 22.27 9.67
CA ASN A 99 -5.08 21.64 9.28
C ASN A 99 -5.02 21.04 7.85
N ASN A 100 -3.90 20.40 7.54
CA ASN A 100 -3.58 19.77 6.27
C ASN A 100 -2.88 18.42 6.52
N PRO A 101 -2.86 17.49 5.57
CA PRO A 101 -1.98 16.34 5.67
C PRO A 101 -0.51 16.76 5.60
N ASN A 102 0.35 16.14 6.43
CA ASN A 102 1.79 16.17 6.22
C ASN A 102 2.16 15.33 5.00
N TRP A 103 1.50 14.17 4.88
CA TRP A 103 1.62 13.25 3.77
C TRP A 103 0.39 12.33 3.70
N ALA A 104 0.13 11.81 2.51
CA ALA A 104 -0.70 10.64 2.26
C ALA A 104 0.16 9.55 1.62
N ALA A 105 -0.10 8.28 1.96
CA ALA A 105 0.69 7.15 1.54
C ALA A 105 -0.20 5.95 1.20
N TRP A 106 0.07 5.29 0.06
CA TRP A 106 -0.67 4.11 -0.40
C TRP A 106 0.18 3.22 -1.31
N GLU A 107 -0.16 1.97 -1.37
CA GLU A 107 0.22 1.10 -2.47
C GLU A 107 -0.85 1.22 -3.56
N LEU A 108 -0.43 1.32 -4.80
CA LEU A 108 -1.32 1.27 -5.96
C LEU A 108 -0.94 0.07 -6.81
N THR A 109 -1.81 -0.91 -6.89
CA THR A 109 -1.57 -2.14 -7.65
C THR A 109 -2.13 -2.04 -9.08
N ALA A 110 -1.60 -2.88 -9.98
CA ALA A 110 -2.11 -2.99 -11.34
C ALA A 110 -3.59 -3.39 -11.39
N ASP A 111 -4.06 -4.16 -10.42
CA ASP A 111 -5.46 -4.60 -10.33
C ASP A 111 -6.36 -3.46 -9.85
N GLU A 112 -5.96 -2.69 -8.87
CA GLU A 112 -6.71 -1.53 -8.40
C GLU A 112 -6.89 -0.46 -9.48
N VAL A 113 -5.88 -0.29 -10.35
CA VAL A 113 -5.97 0.65 -11.49
C VAL A 113 -7.02 0.24 -12.53
N LYS A 114 -7.49 -1.01 -12.52
CA LYS A 114 -8.59 -1.50 -13.39
C LYS A 114 -9.98 -1.14 -12.85
N GLY A 115 -10.07 -0.59 -11.64
CA GLY A 115 -11.33 -0.19 -11.03
C GLY A 115 -12.11 0.79 -11.91
N THR A 116 -13.44 0.65 -11.95
CA THR A 116 -14.34 1.40 -12.84
C THR A 116 -15.43 2.17 -12.10
N LEU A 117 -15.40 2.18 -10.77
CA LEU A 117 -16.40 2.93 -10.00
C LEU A 117 -16.44 4.41 -10.41
N PRO A 118 -17.61 5.02 -10.46
CA PRO A 118 -17.73 6.43 -10.71
C PRO A 118 -17.04 7.25 -9.60
N ARG A 119 -16.57 8.44 -9.96
CA ARG A 119 -16.00 9.37 -9.00
C ARG A 119 -17.10 9.86 -8.06
N ALA A 120 -16.87 9.79 -6.75
CA ALA A 120 -17.64 10.55 -5.77
C ALA A 120 -17.29 12.06 -5.89
N ASN A 121 -18.16 12.93 -5.31
CA ASN A 121 -17.92 14.38 -5.27
C ASN A 121 -18.27 14.98 -3.91
N ASP A 122 -18.56 14.17 -2.92
CA ASP A 122 -19.02 14.59 -1.61
C ASP A 122 -17.83 14.78 -0.67
N PHE A 123 -17.31 16.01 -0.65
CA PHE A 123 -16.26 16.40 0.28
C PHE A 123 -16.81 16.56 1.68
N GLU A 124 -16.35 15.74 2.61
CA GLU A 124 -16.84 15.69 3.99
C GLU A 124 -15.71 15.90 5.01
N PRO A 125 -16.02 16.46 6.20
CA PRO A 125 -15.12 16.43 7.32
C PRO A 125 -14.71 15.00 7.66
N ASP A 126 -13.44 14.79 8.03
CA ASP A 126 -12.98 13.44 8.41
C ASP A 126 -13.46 13.08 9.82
N PRO A 127 -14.32 12.08 10.00
CA PRO A 127 -14.86 11.69 11.30
C PRO A 127 -13.79 11.11 12.25
N LYS A 128 -12.61 10.77 11.75
CA LYS A 128 -11.48 10.28 12.55
C LYS A 128 -10.65 11.41 13.17
N LEU A 129 -10.92 12.66 12.78
CA LEU A 129 -10.32 13.84 13.38
C LEU A 129 -11.24 14.42 14.46
N PRO A 130 -10.66 15.05 15.52
CA PRO A 130 -11.44 15.84 16.48
C PRO A 130 -12.19 16.98 15.77
N GLU A 131 -13.38 17.32 16.24
CA GLU A 131 -14.24 18.35 15.64
C GLU A 131 -13.53 19.69 15.40
N ASN A 132 -12.69 20.12 16.34
CA ASN A 132 -11.92 21.35 16.23
C ASN A 132 -10.79 21.30 15.19
N HIS A 133 -10.61 20.20 14.48
CA HIS A 133 -9.67 20.00 13.37
C HIS A 133 -10.33 19.44 12.12
N GLN A 134 -11.65 19.36 12.09
CA GLN A 134 -12.41 18.92 10.93
C GLN A 134 -12.59 20.08 9.94
N VAL A 135 -11.73 20.09 8.92
CA VAL A 135 -11.84 21.00 7.78
C VAL A 135 -13.12 20.70 7.01
N THR A 136 -13.78 21.71 6.51
CA THR A 136 -15.04 21.63 5.78
C THR A 136 -14.93 22.17 4.36
N HIS A 137 -15.92 21.86 3.52
CA HIS A 137 -16.04 22.46 2.20
C HIS A 137 -16.09 24.01 2.26
N ALA A 138 -16.75 24.57 3.28
CA ALA A 138 -16.91 26.02 3.44
C ALA A 138 -15.56 26.74 3.61
N ASP A 139 -14.55 26.08 4.17
CA ASP A 139 -13.20 26.65 4.37
C ASP A 139 -12.47 26.93 3.04
N TYR A 140 -12.84 26.22 1.98
CA TYR A 140 -12.29 26.42 0.63
C TYR A 140 -13.10 27.38 -0.23
N THR A 141 -14.35 27.70 0.19
CA THR A 141 -15.23 28.52 -0.62
C THR A 141 -14.66 29.92 -0.83
N ARG A 142 -14.51 30.33 -2.08
CA ARG A 142 -13.92 31.64 -2.48
C ARG A 142 -12.49 31.87 -1.98
N SER A 143 -11.76 30.81 -1.65
CA SER A 143 -10.36 30.90 -1.22
C SER A 143 -9.39 31.25 -2.36
N GLY A 144 -9.78 30.99 -3.61
CA GLY A 144 -8.92 31.07 -4.77
C GLY A 144 -8.06 29.82 -5.00
N TYR A 145 -8.30 28.75 -4.22
CA TYR A 145 -7.64 27.47 -4.36
C TYR A 145 -8.65 26.35 -4.61
N ASP A 146 -8.19 25.35 -5.35
CA ASP A 146 -8.89 24.09 -5.53
C ASP A 146 -8.75 23.22 -4.27
N ARG A 147 -9.70 22.30 -4.10
CA ARG A 147 -9.59 21.19 -3.16
C ARG A 147 -8.75 20.09 -3.82
N GLY A 148 -7.44 20.22 -3.71
CA GLY A 148 -6.51 19.28 -4.33
C GLY A 148 -6.36 18.01 -3.47
N HIS A 149 -6.61 16.87 -4.07
CA HIS A 149 -6.38 15.58 -3.44
C HIS A 149 -4.88 15.29 -3.28
N MET A 150 -4.48 14.74 -2.14
CA MET A 150 -3.16 14.12 -2.01
C MET A 150 -3.19 12.71 -2.61
N LEU A 151 -4.07 11.84 -2.13
CA LEU A 151 -4.39 10.58 -2.79
C LEU A 151 -5.54 10.81 -3.77
N PRO A 152 -5.35 10.56 -5.09
CA PRO A 152 -6.35 10.90 -6.09
C PRO A 152 -7.50 9.90 -6.14
N ALA A 153 -8.72 10.40 -6.37
CA ALA A 153 -9.91 9.58 -6.51
C ALA A 153 -9.82 8.55 -7.66
N ALA A 154 -8.99 8.83 -8.69
CA ALA A 154 -8.79 7.90 -9.80
C ALA A 154 -8.07 6.60 -9.38
N ASP A 155 -7.33 6.62 -8.26
CA ASP A 155 -6.64 5.45 -7.72
C ASP A 155 -7.56 4.60 -6.83
N MET A 156 -8.74 5.12 -6.44
CA MET A 156 -9.68 4.47 -5.52
C MET A 156 -10.93 3.90 -6.22
N LYS A 157 -10.91 3.75 -7.53
CA LYS A 157 -12.06 3.23 -8.30
C LYS A 157 -12.33 1.73 -8.14
N TRP A 158 -11.57 1.05 -7.35
CA TRP A 158 -11.68 -0.39 -7.10
C TRP A 158 -12.59 -0.74 -5.91
N ASP A 159 -12.83 0.19 -5.00
CA ASP A 159 -13.65 -0.02 -3.81
C ASP A 159 -14.47 1.24 -3.49
N SER A 160 -15.76 1.08 -3.17
CA SER A 160 -16.67 2.20 -2.91
C SER A 160 -16.34 2.94 -1.62
N LYS A 161 -15.88 2.23 -0.59
CA LYS A 161 -15.48 2.84 0.66
C LYS A 161 -14.17 3.60 0.50
N ALA A 162 -13.19 3.05 -0.21
CA ALA A 162 -11.94 3.75 -0.55
C ALA A 162 -12.21 5.03 -1.35
N MET A 163 -13.16 4.96 -2.31
CA MET A 163 -13.61 6.12 -3.08
C MET A 163 -14.20 7.20 -2.17
N ASN A 164 -15.07 6.86 -1.23
CA ASN A 164 -15.64 7.82 -0.30
C ASN A 164 -14.58 8.37 0.68
N ASP A 165 -13.77 7.49 1.24
CA ASP A 165 -12.73 7.87 2.21
C ASP A 165 -11.73 8.89 1.61
N CYS A 166 -11.42 8.81 0.29
CA CYS A 166 -10.48 9.75 -0.34
C CYS A 166 -11.04 11.19 -0.47
N PHE A 167 -12.37 11.38 -0.31
CA PHE A 167 -13.00 12.70 -0.29
C PHE A 167 -13.07 13.34 1.10
N TYR A 168 -12.59 12.66 2.14
CA TYR A 168 -12.43 13.33 3.42
C TYR A 168 -11.46 14.50 3.31
N MET A 169 -11.85 15.63 3.92
CA MET A 169 -11.07 16.88 3.86
C MET A 169 -9.67 16.74 4.49
N SER A 170 -9.40 15.69 5.25
CA SER A 170 -8.06 15.34 5.74
C SER A 170 -7.09 14.94 4.64
N ASN A 171 -7.59 14.49 3.48
CA ASN A 171 -6.81 14.14 2.29
C ASN A 171 -6.64 15.33 1.31
N ILE A 172 -7.13 16.52 1.66
CA ILE A 172 -7.25 17.66 0.75
C ILE A 172 -6.29 18.77 1.17
N CYS A 173 -5.56 19.32 0.19
CA CYS A 173 -4.70 20.50 0.34
C CYS A 173 -5.15 21.65 -0.56
N PRO A 174 -4.91 22.91 -0.18
CA PRO A 174 -5.07 24.04 -1.08
C PRO A 174 -4.10 23.93 -2.26
N GLN A 175 -4.60 23.77 -3.46
CA GLN A 175 -3.79 23.75 -4.69
C GLN A 175 -4.23 24.85 -5.64
N THR A 176 -3.28 25.46 -6.33
CA THR A 176 -3.66 26.34 -7.46
C THR A 176 -4.28 25.49 -8.57
N HIS A 177 -5.24 26.04 -9.31
CA HIS A 177 -5.88 25.32 -10.41
C HIS A 177 -4.87 24.80 -11.45
N ALA A 178 -3.86 25.60 -11.76
CA ALA A 178 -2.81 25.21 -12.70
C ALA A 178 -1.96 24.02 -12.21
N LEU A 179 -1.75 23.88 -10.91
CA LEU A 179 -1.10 22.70 -10.33
C LEU A 179 -2.05 21.50 -10.34
N ASN A 180 -3.24 21.67 -9.79
CA ASN A 180 -4.21 20.59 -9.57
C ASN A 180 -4.63 19.92 -10.90
N ALA A 181 -5.06 20.74 -11.88
CA ALA A 181 -5.50 20.27 -13.20
C ALA A 181 -4.37 20.13 -14.24
N GLY A 182 -3.12 20.32 -13.83
CA GLY A 182 -1.97 20.29 -14.73
C GLY A 182 -0.91 19.29 -14.28
N GLY A 183 0.19 19.79 -13.70
CA GLY A 183 1.34 18.95 -13.33
C GLY A 183 1.01 17.84 -12.35
N TRP A 184 0.09 18.09 -11.41
CA TRP A 184 -0.31 17.11 -10.41
C TRP A 184 -1.08 15.95 -11.05
N GLU A 185 -2.11 16.24 -11.86
CA GLU A 185 -2.84 15.21 -12.61
C GLU A 185 -1.93 14.39 -13.55
N THR A 186 -0.97 15.07 -14.18
CA THR A 186 0.03 14.40 -15.05
C THR A 186 0.85 13.39 -14.26
N LEU A 187 1.30 13.74 -13.04
CA LEU A 187 2.05 12.85 -12.16
C LEU A 187 1.19 11.67 -11.67
N GLU A 188 -0.03 11.93 -11.24
CA GLU A 188 -1.00 10.89 -10.85
C GLU A 188 -1.21 9.88 -11.98
N SER A 189 -1.40 10.37 -13.22
CA SER A 189 -1.55 9.52 -14.40
C SER A 189 -0.27 8.71 -14.70
N ALA A 190 0.91 9.26 -14.42
CA ALA A 190 2.18 8.53 -14.54
C ALA A 190 2.27 7.41 -13.51
N CYS A 191 1.90 7.66 -12.24
CA CYS A 191 1.88 6.63 -11.19
C CYS A 191 0.97 5.45 -11.57
N ARG A 192 -0.22 5.71 -12.10
CA ARG A 192 -1.11 4.64 -12.61
C ARG A 192 -0.52 3.85 -13.78
N ARG A 193 0.25 4.50 -14.68
CA ARG A 193 0.97 3.77 -15.74
C ARG A 193 2.07 2.88 -15.18
N TRP A 194 2.86 3.38 -14.23
CA TRP A 194 3.91 2.61 -13.56
C TRP A 194 3.33 1.43 -12.79
N ALA A 195 2.24 1.60 -12.05
CA ALA A 195 1.56 0.51 -11.37
C ALA A 195 1.15 -0.61 -12.34
N LYS A 196 0.62 -0.26 -13.52
CA LYS A 196 0.29 -1.23 -14.57
C LYS A 196 1.51 -1.97 -15.14
N GLN A 197 2.64 -1.29 -15.25
CA GLN A 197 3.87 -1.83 -15.82
C GLN A 197 4.63 -2.73 -14.83
N GLU A 198 4.73 -2.29 -13.57
CA GLU A 198 5.56 -2.91 -12.54
C GLU A 198 4.77 -3.85 -11.60
N GLY A 199 3.43 -3.91 -11.75
CA GLY A 199 2.54 -4.67 -10.88
C GLY A 199 2.04 -3.88 -9.69
N SER A 200 2.89 -3.08 -9.02
CA SER A 200 2.50 -2.11 -8.00
C SER A 200 3.54 -0.99 -7.85
N VAL A 201 3.11 0.12 -7.27
CA VAL A 201 3.97 1.24 -6.84
C VAL A 201 3.57 1.69 -5.44
N TYR A 202 4.56 2.08 -4.64
CA TYR A 202 4.34 2.72 -3.35
C TYR A 202 4.47 4.22 -3.52
N ILE A 203 3.45 4.96 -3.10
CA ILE A 203 3.36 6.40 -3.32
C ILE A 203 3.26 7.10 -1.97
N VAL A 204 4.07 8.15 -1.80
CA VAL A 204 3.97 9.09 -0.67
C VAL A 204 4.02 10.50 -1.24
N CYS A 205 3.06 11.32 -0.88
CA CYS A 205 3.05 12.72 -1.29
C CYS A 205 2.52 13.64 -0.19
N GLY A 206 2.86 14.91 -0.24
CA GLY A 206 2.42 15.89 0.73
C GLY A 206 2.96 17.29 0.45
N PRO A 207 2.43 18.33 1.11
CA PRO A 207 2.91 19.69 1.01
C PRO A 207 4.28 19.85 1.69
N VAL A 208 5.06 20.80 1.19
CA VAL A 208 6.34 21.20 1.79
C VAL A 208 6.25 22.66 2.23
N TYR A 209 6.35 22.91 3.51
CA TYR A 209 6.35 24.25 4.08
C TYR A 209 7.77 24.82 4.13
N LYS A 210 7.98 26.00 3.54
CA LYS A 210 9.26 26.71 3.58
C LYS A 210 9.12 28.06 4.29
N GLY A 211 10.00 28.29 5.26
CA GLY A 211 10.00 29.52 6.07
C GLY A 211 8.90 29.51 7.13
N THR A 212 8.61 30.70 7.71
CA THR A 212 7.71 30.88 8.85
C THR A 212 6.41 31.61 8.50
N LYS A 213 6.32 32.18 7.31
CA LYS A 213 5.13 32.92 6.84
C LYS A 213 4.45 32.15 5.73
N HIS A 214 3.25 31.68 5.99
CA HIS A 214 2.44 30.93 5.03
C HIS A 214 1.13 31.68 4.77
N LYS A 215 0.64 31.60 3.55
CA LYS A 215 -0.71 32.04 3.21
C LYS A 215 -1.69 31.02 3.78
N THR A 216 -2.73 31.49 4.43
CA THR A 216 -3.79 30.67 4.99
C THR A 216 -5.12 30.92 4.28
N ILE A 217 -5.94 29.90 4.22
CA ILE A 217 -7.35 29.95 3.83
C ILE A 217 -8.20 29.43 4.98
N GLY A 218 -9.49 29.45 4.84
CA GLY A 218 -10.46 28.91 5.78
C GLY A 218 -11.35 30.00 6.37
N LYS A 219 -12.58 29.60 6.66
CA LYS A 219 -13.59 30.42 7.32
C LYS A 219 -13.55 30.23 8.82
N ASP A 220 -13.57 28.97 9.24
CA ASP A 220 -13.65 28.58 10.65
C ASP A 220 -12.30 28.02 11.14
N LEU A 221 -11.55 27.37 10.28
CA LEU A 221 -10.20 26.89 10.57
C LEU A 221 -9.18 27.53 9.61
N LYS A 222 -8.00 27.83 10.17
CA LYS A 222 -6.86 28.27 9.35
C LYS A 222 -6.19 27.06 8.73
N ILE A 223 -6.24 26.99 7.40
CA ILE A 223 -5.61 25.95 6.61
C ILE A 223 -4.42 26.59 5.89
N THR A 224 -3.26 25.99 6.04
CA THR A 224 -2.00 26.54 5.48
C THR A 224 -1.58 25.78 4.23
#